data_8fd63c53575591c068706c709981759c
#
_entry.id   8fd63c53575591c068706c709981759c
#
_cell.length_a   1.000
_cell.length_b   1.000
_cell.length_c   1.000
_cell.angle_alpha   90.00
_cell.angle_beta   90.00
_cell.angle_gamma   90.00
#
_symmetry.space_group_name_H-M   'P 1'
#
loop_
_entity.id
_entity.type
_entity.pdbx_description
1 polymer ?
#
loop_
_entity_poly.entity_id
_entity_poly.type
_entity_poly.pdbx_seq_one_letter_code
_entity_poly.pdbx_strand_id
1 'polypeptide(L)'
;RTPEQIVAALFRDKTVSQPENRPQPQGKRYRGYFAQPAQDDEEAVPSAYRTWTWLTQEVTARRQPGQVIVRLMDGQHSLWDAADACLDEFVEDLRQAGESEVLVDILDIIHVSSYVWKAAKVFHNHKEHQEAFAQERLLRILQGEVAGVITGLRRMASQRNLKGQALKDVTKTCNYFEKNAERMRYDDYLRAGYPIASGVIEGACRHVIKDRMEQGGMRWTLAGAEAMLNVRSVCASSAWDEFGSWRQAEATPRVHPHRELVQDYPGFKA
;
A
#
# COMPACT_ATOMS: atom_id res chain seq x y z
N ARG A 1 -10.84 15.52 5.33
CA ARG A 1 -11.82 15.56 4.21
C ARG A 1 -13.10 14.89 4.64
N THR A 2 -14.25 15.42 4.20
CA THR A 2 -15.54 14.76 4.44
C THR A 2 -15.77 13.59 3.47
N PRO A 3 -16.66 12.63 3.80
CA PRO A 3 -17.06 11.57 2.90
C PRO A 3 -17.47 12.06 1.50
N GLU A 4 -18.23 13.15 1.42
CA GLU A 4 -18.70 13.76 0.16
C GLU A 4 -17.53 14.26 -0.69
N GLN A 5 -16.54 14.91 -0.07
CA GLN A 5 -15.34 15.40 -0.75
C GLN A 5 -14.51 14.24 -1.30
N ILE A 6 -14.48 13.09 -0.61
CA ILE A 6 -13.76 11.91 -1.07
C ILE A 6 -14.49 11.28 -2.23
N VAL A 7 -15.82 11.10 -2.15
CA VAL A 7 -16.61 10.61 -3.27
C VAL A 7 -16.41 11.51 -4.49
N ALA A 8 -16.55 12.82 -4.34
CA ALA A 8 -16.32 13.77 -5.43
C ALA A 8 -14.91 13.65 -6.04
N ALA A 9 -13.89 13.35 -5.23
CA ALA A 9 -12.52 13.15 -5.71
C ALA A 9 -12.36 11.83 -6.48
N LEU A 10 -13.04 10.75 -6.06
CA LEU A 10 -13.00 9.43 -6.74
C LEU A 10 -13.69 9.47 -8.12
N PHE A 11 -14.70 10.32 -8.29
CA PHE A 11 -15.47 10.44 -9.53
C PHE A 11 -15.06 11.66 -10.38
N ARG A 12 -14.05 12.40 -9.96
CA ARG A 12 -13.56 13.55 -10.71
C ARG A 12 -12.95 13.14 -12.04
N ASP A 13 -13.19 13.94 -13.06
CA ASP A 13 -12.45 13.84 -14.32
C ASP A 13 -10.94 14.08 -14.04
N LYS A 14 -10.11 13.16 -14.51
CA LYS A 14 -8.64 13.19 -14.30
C LYS A 14 -7.97 14.39 -14.99
N THR A 15 -8.68 15.06 -15.88
CA THR A 15 -8.20 16.26 -16.58
C THR A 15 -8.28 17.53 -15.74
N VAL A 16 -9.04 17.52 -14.63
CA VAL A 16 -9.18 18.67 -13.73
C VAL A 16 -8.06 18.64 -12.69
N SER A 17 -7.36 19.78 -12.53
CA SER A 17 -6.28 19.94 -11.54
C SER A 17 -6.71 19.54 -10.13
N GLN A 18 -5.79 18.94 -9.37
CA GLN A 18 -6.07 18.55 -8.00
C GLN A 18 -6.18 19.80 -7.09
N PRO A 19 -7.04 19.76 -6.05
CA PRO A 19 -7.09 20.85 -5.07
C PRO A 19 -5.73 21.06 -4.39
N GLU A 20 -5.34 22.30 -4.18
CA GLU A 20 -4.06 22.70 -3.58
C GLU A 20 -3.83 22.13 -2.15
N ASN A 21 -4.89 21.82 -1.42
CA ASN A 21 -4.85 21.38 -0.01
C ASN A 21 -4.85 19.86 0.19
N ARG A 22 -4.23 19.08 -0.70
CA ARG A 22 -4.06 17.65 -0.46
C ARG A 22 -2.91 17.42 0.52
N PRO A 23 -3.12 16.72 1.66
CA PRO A 23 -2.02 16.33 2.54
C PRO A 23 -0.94 15.56 1.75
N GLN A 24 0.29 16.00 1.90
CA GLN A 24 1.43 15.37 1.23
C GLN A 24 2.13 14.44 2.23
N PRO A 25 2.39 13.17 1.88
CA PRO A 25 3.15 12.28 2.73
C PRO A 25 4.60 12.78 2.83
N GLN A 26 5.14 12.78 4.05
CA GLN A 26 6.50 13.18 4.35
C GLN A 26 7.39 11.95 4.54
N GLY A 27 8.69 12.11 4.28
CA GLY A 27 9.68 11.05 4.52
C GLY A 27 9.37 9.74 3.79
N LYS A 28 8.83 9.82 2.57
CA LYS A 28 8.46 8.64 1.78
C LYS A 28 9.65 7.71 1.57
N ARG A 29 9.41 6.40 1.74
CA ARG A 29 10.35 5.35 1.35
C ARG A 29 9.64 4.37 0.42
N TYR A 30 10.35 3.93 -0.59
CA TYR A 30 9.86 2.98 -1.58
C TYR A 30 10.82 1.81 -1.67
N ARG A 31 10.28 0.61 -1.72
CA ARG A 31 11.05 -0.61 -1.97
C ARG A 31 10.20 -1.61 -2.73
N GLY A 32 10.80 -2.32 -3.65
CA GLY A 32 10.19 -3.42 -4.37
C GLY A 32 11.06 -4.66 -4.26
N TYR A 33 10.42 -5.82 -4.12
CA TYR A 33 11.08 -7.12 -4.06
C TYR A 33 10.43 -8.11 -5.01
N PHE A 34 11.24 -8.91 -5.65
CA PHE A 34 10.78 -10.17 -6.26
C PHE A 34 10.71 -11.27 -5.19
N ALA A 35 9.93 -12.32 -5.45
CA ALA A 35 10.06 -13.54 -4.66
C ALA A 35 11.48 -14.09 -4.79
N GLN A 36 12.04 -14.55 -3.69
CA GLN A 36 13.32 -15.25 -3.69
C GLN A 36 13.03 -16.72 -3.99
N PRO A 37 13.58 -17.28 -5.06
CA PRO A 37 13.43 -18.71 -5.33
C PRO A 37 14.14 -19.55 -4.27
N ALA A 38 13.68 -20.78 -4.08
CA ALA A 38 14.38 -21.76 -3.24
C ALA A 38 15.81 -21.99 -3.77
N GLN A 39 16.79 -22.06 -2.89
CA GLN A 39 18.17 -22.34 -3.20
C GLN A 39 18.72 -23.33 -2.17
N ASP A 40 19.32 -24.41 -2.66
CA ASP A 40 19.88 -25.48 -1.84
C ASP A 40 18.87 -25.96 -0.76
N ASP A 41 19.18 -25.77 0.53
CA ASP A 41 18.33 -26.14 1.66
C ASP A 41 17.40 -24.99 2.13
N GLU A 42 17.38 -23.83 1.44
CA GLU A 42 16.54 -22.68 1.80
C GLU A 42 15.21 -22.71 1.02
N GLU A 43 14.10 -22.48 1.74
CA GLU A 43 12.78 -22.37 1.15
C GLU A 43 12.61 -21.06 0.37
N ALA A 44 11.71 -21.08 -0.63
CA ALA A 44 11.35 -19.87 -1.37
C ALA A 44 10.70 -18.82 -0.46
N VAL A 45 11.16 -17.57 -0.52
CA VAL A 45 10.58 -16.47 0.25
C VAL A 45 9.68 -15.61 -0.65
N PRO A 46 8.36 -15.56 -0.38
CA PRO A 46 7.44 -14.73 -1.14
C PRO A 46 7.81 -13.23 -1.05
N SER A 47 7.56 -12.49 -2.14
CA SER A 47 7.84 -11.04 -2.18
C SER A 47 7.13 -10.24 -1.09
N ALA A 48 5.94 -10.66 -0.67
CA ALA A 48 5.18 -10.03 0.41
C ALA A 48 5.96 -10.07 1.74
N TYR A 49 6.51 -11.25 2.11
CA TYR A 49 7.32 -11.38 3.34
C TYR A 49 8.58 -10.53 3.27
N ARG A 50 9.32 -10.54 2.16
CA ARG A 50 10.50 -9.68 1.97
C ARG A 50 10.15 -8.18 2.12
N THR A 51 9.00 -7.79 1.58
CA THR A 51 8.52 -6.40 1.69
C THR A 51 8.17 -6.05 3.12
N TRP A 52 7.44 -6.91 3.84
CA TRP A 52 7.03 -6.66 5.21
C TRP A 52 8.19 -6.73 6.19
N THR A 53 9.17 -7.61 5.99
CA THR A 53 10.41 -7.60 6.79
C THR A 53 11.11 -6.24 6.67
N TRP A 54 11.26 -5.73 5.46
CA TRP A 54 11.84 -4.40 5.27
C TRP A 54 10.98 -3.27 5.88
N LEU A 55 9.66 -3.32 5.71
CA LEU A 55 8.75 -2.33 6.30
C LEU A 55 8.83 -2.32 7.83
N THR A 56 8.90 -3.48 8.46
CA THR A 56 9.07 -3.59 9.92
C THR A 56 10.37 -2.94 10.37
N GLN A 57 11.47 -3.17 9.66
CA GLN A 57 12.76 -2.50 9.94
C GLN A 57 12.64 -0.96 9.82
N GLU A 58 12.00 -0.46 8.76
CA GLU A 58 11.77 0.98 8.57
C GLU A 58 10.90 1.58 9.68
N VAL A 59 9.83 0.87 10.07
CA VAL A 59 8.93 1.30 11.16
C VAL A 59 9.70 1.33 12.49
N THR A 60 10.41 0.27 12.83
CA THR A 60 11.19 0.17 14.06
C THR A 60 12.24 1.27 14.16
N ALA A 61 12.93 1.58 13.06
CA ALA A 61 13.98 2.59 13.03
C ALA A 61 13.46 4.04 13.08
N ARG A 62 12.22 4.30 12.63
CA ARG A 62 11.74 5.67 12.36
C ARG A 62 10.53 6.09 13.19
N ARG A 63 9.78 5.13 13.73
CA ARG A 63 8.60 5.41 14.55
C ARG A 63 9.02 6.12 15.84
N GLN A 64 8.27 7.16 16.19
CA GLN A 64 8.39 7.82 17.48
C GLN A 64 7.37 7.24 18.48
N PRO A 65 7.65 7.24 19.78
CA PRO A 65 6.68 6.83 20.80
C PRO A 65 5.33 7.57 20.62
N GLY A 66 4.23 6.84 20.76
CA GLY A 66 2.87 7.38 20.59
C GLY A 66 2.41 7.57 19.15
N GLN A 67 3.25 7.29 18.14
CA GLN A 67 2.78 7.30 16.76
C GLN A 67 2.05 5.99 16.42
N VAL A 68 0.87 6.13 15.82
CA VAL A 68 0.07 5.00 15.32
C VAL A 68 0.67 4.48 14.01
N ILE A 69 0.81 3.16 13.91
CA ILE A 69 1.16 2.47 12.67
C ILE A 69 -0.13 2.24 11.88
N VAL A 70 -0.23 2.76 10.68
CA VAL A 70 -1.38 2.53 9.80
C VAL A 70 -0.95 1.57 8.68
N ARG A 71 -1.54 0.37 8.66
CA ARG A 71 -1.41 -0.57 7.53
C ARG A 71 -2.57 -0.34 6.56
N LEU A 72 -2.27 0.15 5.38
CA LEU A 72 -3.24 0.43 4.34
C LEU A 72 -2.97 -0.48 3.14
N MET A 73 -3.84 -1.47 2.93
CA MET A 73 -3.66 -2.51 1.89
C MET A 73 -4.96 -2.85 1.19
N ASP A 74 -4.86 -3.64 0.12
CA ASP A 74 -6.01 -4.32 -0.47
C ASP A 74 -6.45 -5.52 0.40
N GLY A 75 -7.55 -6.16 0.03
CA GLY A 75 -8.10 -7.30 0.80
C GLY A 75 -7.48 -8.65 0.46
N GLN A 76 -6.26 -8.70 -0.09
CA GLN A 76 -5.58 -9.95 -0.40
C GLN A 76 -5.03 -10.58 0.89
N HIS A 77 -5.52 -11.77 1.27
CA HIS A 77 -5.14 -12.45 2.52
C HIS A 77 -3.63 -12.60 2.69
N SER A 78 -2.93 -13.06 1.66
CA SER A 78 -1.50 -13.29 1.75
C SER A 78 -0.66 -12.03 2.08
N LEU A 79 -1.19 -10.83 1.80
CA LEU A 79 -0.54 -9.58 2.20
C LEU A 79 -0.73 -9.31 3.69
N TRP A 80 -1.93 -9.58 4.22
CA TRP A 80 -2.25 -9.44 5.63
C TRP A 80 -1.50 -10.47 6.47
N ASP A 81 -1.49 -11.75 6.03
CA ASP A 81 -0.76 -12.83 6.71
C ASP A 81 0.74 -12.52 6.79
N ALA A 82 1.34 -12.00 5.71
CA ALA A 82 2.74 -11.59 5.72
C ALA A 82 3.00 -10.37 6.62
N ALA A 83 2.04 -9.44 6.67
CA ALA A 83 2.13 -8.27 7.55
C ALA A 83 2.09 -8.69 9.03
N ASP A 84 1.15 -9.54 9.39
CA ASP A 84 1.00 -10.06 10.75
C ASP A 84 2.26 -10.84 11.15
N ALA A 85 2.72 -11.78 10.34
CA ALA A 85 3.93 -12.56 10.62
C ALA A 85 5.21 -11.72 10.83
N CYS A 86 5.30 -10.53 10.21
CA CYS A 86 6.50 -9.68 10.31
C CYS A 86 6.41 -8.57 11.35
N LEU A 87 5.19 -8.15 11.75
CA LEU A 87 5.00 -6.94 12.55
C LEU A 87 4.38 -7.20 13.93
N ASP A 88 3.68 -8.33 14.12
CA ASP A 88 2.89 -8.57 15.33
C ASP A 88 3.74 -8.60 16.60
N GLU A 89 4.94 -9.20 16.58
CA GLU A 89 5.85 -9.23 17.71
C GLU A 89 6.23 -7.80 18.14
N PHE A 90 6.61 -6.96 17.19
CA PHE A 90 6.95 -5.56 17.47
C PHE A 90 5.75 -4.76 18.01
N VAL A 91 4.56 -4.99 17.48
CA VAL A 91 3.32 -4.34 17.96
C VAL A 91 2.98 -4.78 19.37
N GLU A 92 3.16 -6.07 19.69
CA GLU A 92 2.92 -6.60 21.01
C GLU A 92 3.91 -6.05 22.04
N ASP A 93 5.18 -5.92 21.71
CA ASP A 93 6.19 -5.28 22.54
C ASP A 93 5.81 -3.84 22.91
N LEU A 94 5.28 -3.07 21.94
CA LEU A 94 4.81 -1.70 22.16
C LEU A 94 3.59 -1.65 23.09
N ARG A 95 2.66 -2.60 22.94
CA ARG A 95 1.50 -2.73 23.85
C ARG A 95 1.92 -3.07 25.28
N GLN A 96 2.87 -3.99 25.44
CA GLN A 96 3.44 -4.34 26.74
C GLN A 96 4.20 -3.16 27.37
N ALA A 97 4.78 -2.29 26.56
CA ALA A 97 5.38 -1.03 27.01
C ALA A 97 4.34 0.06 27.39
N GLY A 98 3.04 -0.24 27.28
CA GLY A 98 1.93 0.64 27.70
C GLY A 98 1.34 1.52 26.63
N GLU A 99 1.67 1.30 25.35
CA GLU A 99 1.05 2.01 24.25
C GLU A 99 -0.31 1.38 23.88
N SER A 100 -1.40 2.17 23.89
CA SER A 100 -2.76 1.64 23.74
C SER A 100 -3.24 1.54 22.29
N GLU A 101 -2.88 2.50 21.45
CA GLU A 101 -3.32 2.55 20.05
C GLU A 101 -2.11 2.49 19.11
N VAL A 102 -1.55 1.30 18.94
CA VAL A 102 -0.30 1.09 18.22
C VAL A 102 -0.54 0.87 16.72
N LEU A 103 -1.58 0.10 16.36
CA LEU A 103 -1.80 -0.39 15.01
C LEU A 103 -3.25 -0.20 14.58
N VAL A 104 -3.43 0.33 13.35
CA VAL A 104 -4.72 0.45 12.69
C VAL A 104 -4.65 -0.14 11.28
N ASP A 105 -5.54 -1.10 11.02
CA ASP A 105 -5.69 -1.75 9.72
C ASP A 105 -6.79 -1.09 8.91
N ILE A 106 -6.46 -0.69 7.68
CA ILE A 106 -7.38 0.00 6.79
C ILE A 106 -7.41 -0.70 5.43
N LEU A 107 -8.60 -1.06 4.99
CA LEU A 107 -8.81 -1.55 3.63
C LEU A 107 -8.80 -0.38 2.64
N ASP A 108 -8.04 -0.47 1.57
CA ASP A 108 -7.94 0.59 0.56
C ASP A 108 -9.30 0.88 -0.09
N ILE A 109 -9.76 2.13 0.04
CA ILE A 109 -11.03 2.58 -0.53
C ILE A 109 -11.06 2.49 -2.06
N ILE A 110 -9.92 2.53 -2.74
CA ILE A 110 -9.84 2.36 -4.20
C ILE A 110 -10.25 0.93 -4.57
N HIS A 111 -9.78 -0.06 -3.82
CA HIS A 111 -10.19 -1.46 -4.00
C HIS A 111 -11.66 -1.67 -3.66
N VAL A 112 -12.16 -1.11 -2.56
CA VAL A 112 -13.58 -1.12 -2.21
C VAL A 112 -14.42 -0.51 -3.34
N SER A 113 -14.00 0.64 -3.87
CA SER A 113 -14.66 1.29 -5.01
C SER A 113 -14.77 0.35 -6.21
N SER A 114 -13.74 -0.42 -6.52
CA SER A 114 -13.76 -1.38 -7.62
C SER A 114 -14.84 -2.45 -7.48
N TYR A 115 -15.09 -2.93 -6.25
CA TYR A 115 -16.17 -3.89 -5.95
C TYR A 115 -17.56 -3.24 -6.03
N VAL A 116 -17.70 -2.00 -5.56
CA VAL A 116 -18.95 -1.24 -5.70
C VAL A 116 -19.29 -1.05 -7.19
N TRP A 117 -18.30 -0.70 -8.02
CA TRP A 117 -18.49 -0.60 -9.48
C TRP A 117 -18.87 -1.92 -10.15
N LYS A 118 -18.31 -3.06 -9.69
CA LYS A 118 -18.73 -4.38 -10.17
C LYS A 118 -20.22 -4.63 -9.88
N ALA A 119 -20.66 -4.33 -8.66
CA ALA A 119 -22.06 -4.43 -8.30
C ALA A 119 -22.94 -3.46 -9.12
N ALA A 120 -22.51 -2.21 -9.31
CA ALA A 120 -23.24 -1.23 -10.12
C ALA A 120 -23.51 -1.71 -11.54
N LYS A 121 -22.52 -2.35 -12.20
CA LYS A 121 -22.66 -2.93 -13.54
C LYS A 121 -23.65 -4.10 -13.59
N VAL A 122 -23.80 -4.85 -12.51
CA VAL A 122 -24.81 -5.92 -12.42
C VAL A 122 -26.23 -5.35 -12.33
N PHE A 123 -26.40 -4.26 -11.57
CA PHE A 123 -27.70 -3.67 -11.35
C PHE A 123 -28.17 -2.67 -12.39
N HIS A 124 -27.26 -2.07 -13.14
CA HIS A 124 -27.57 -0.99 -14.08
C HIS A 124 -26.81 -1.14 -15.41
N ASN A 125 -27.53 -0.92 -16.52
CA ASN A 125 -26.96 -1.00 -17.87
C ASN A 125 -26.40 0.35 -18.35
N HIS A 126 -26.93 1.46 -17.88
CA HIS A 126 -26.52 2.80 -18.29
C HIS A 126 -25.44 3.36 -17.34
N LYS A 127 -24.40 3.96 -17.92
CA LYS A 127 -23.24 4.47 -17.18
C LYS A 127 -23.64 5.49 -16.09
N GLU A 128 -24.54 6.39 -16.39
CA GLU A 128 -25.03 7.40 -15.45
C GLU A 128 -25.67 6.77 -14.19
N HIS A 129 -26.49 5.72 -14.39
CA HIS A 129 -27.12 5.00 -13.28
C HIS A 129 -26.10 4.17 -12.48
N GLN A 130 -25.08 3.61 -13.17
CA GLN A 130 -23.97 2.92 -12.50
C GLN A 130 -23.19 3.88 -11.60
N GLU A 131 -22.91 5.07 -12.12
CA GLU A 131 -22.17 6.11 -11.43
C GLU A 131 -22.93 6.61 -10.20
N ALA A 132 -24.21 6.99 -10.35
CA ALA A 132 -25.06 7.41 -9.24
C ALA A 132 -25.18 6.32 -8.16
N PHE A 133 -25.35 5.05 -8.58
CA PHE A 133 -25.36 3.91 -7.68
C PHE A 133 -24.05 3.77 -6.91
N ALA A 134 -22.92 3.87 -7.60
CA ALA A 134 -21.61 3.73 -6.98
C ALA A 134 -21.31 4.88 -6.01
N GLN A 135 -21.64 6.12 -6.39
CA GLN A 135 -21.47 7.29 -5.53
C GLN A 135 -22.25 7.15 -4.21
N GLU A 136 -23.54 6.79 -4.30
CA GLU A 136 -24.40 6.62 -3.10
C GLU A 136 -23.85 5.53 -2.18
N ARG A 137 -23.43 4.34 -2.71
CA ARG A 137 -22.91 3.25 -1.88
C ARG A 137 -21.57 3.59 -1.27
N LEU A 138 -20.69 4.23 -2.01
CA LEU A 138 -19.40 4.67 -1.47
C LEU A 138 -19.57 5.74 -0.38
N LEU A 139 -20.50 6.66 -0.56
CA LEU A 139 -20.81 7.64 0.48
C LEU A 139 -21.25 6.95 1.79
N ARG A 140 -22.17 6.01 1.71
CA ARG A 140 -22.63 5.24 2.88
C ARG A 140 -21.52 4.41 3.52
N ILE A 141 -20.66 3.78 2.72
CA ILE A 141 -19.49 3.05 3.22
C ILE A 141 -18.55 4.01 3.99
N LEU A 142 -18.29 5.20 3.45
CA LEU A 142 -17.45 6.22 4.10
C LEU A 142 -18.08 6.79 5.38
N GLN A 143 -19.40 6.70 5.51
CA GLN A 143 -20.16 7.09 6.70
C GLN A 143 -20.30 5.96 7.73
N GLY A 144 -19.62 4.81 7.53
CA GLY A 144 -19.63 3.68 8.45
C GLY A 144 -20.80 2.69 8.24
N GLU A 145 -21.63 2.86 7.20
CA GLU A 145 -22.82 2.04 6.95
C GLU A 145 -22.55 0.77 6.11
N VAL A 146 -21.40 0.14 6.29
CA VAL A 146 -20.98 -1.04 5.48
C VAL A 146 -22.00 -2.16 5.56
N ALA A 147 -22.47 -2.51 6.75
CA ALA A 147 -23.48 -3.56 6.97
C ALA A 147 -24.80 -3.27 6.24
N GLY A 148 -25.22 -1.99 6.23
CA GLY A 148 -26.41 -1.53 5.52
C GLY A 148 -26.26 -1.67 3.99
N VAL A 149 -25.07 -1.38 3.46
CA VAL A 149 -24.77 -1.55 2.03
C VAL A 149 -24.79 -3.04 1.65
N ILE A 150 -24.18 -3.92 2.43
CA ILE A 150 -24.21 -5.37 2.20
C ILE A 150 -25.63 -5.90 2.17
N THR A 151 -26.44 -5.55 3.19
CA THR A 151 -27.86 -5.96 3.28
C THR A 151 -28.65 -5.44 2.08
N GLY A 152 -28.44 -4.19 1.69
CA GLY A 152 -29.07 -3.58 0.52
C GLY A 152 -28.74 -4.31 -0.79
N LEU A 153 -27.46 -4.64 -1.03
CA LEU A 153 -27.04 -5.39 -2.20
C LEU A 153 -27.68 -6.79 -2.29
N ARG A 154 -27.71 -7.51 -1.18
CA ARG A 154 -28.36 -8.83 -1.10
C ARG A 154 -29.86 -8.76 -1.35
N ARG A 155 -30.54 -7.77 -0.74
CA ARG A 155 -31.96 -7.53 -0.96
C ARG A 155 -32.26 -7.22 -2.42
N MET A 156 -31.48 -6.35 -3.06
CA MET A 156 -31.64 -6.03 -4.49
C MET A 156 -31.43 -7.25 -5.38
N ALA A 157 -30.43 -8.09 -5.08
CA ALA A 157 -30.17 -9.33 -5.81
C ALA A 157 -31.38 -10.29 -5.74
N SER A 158 -31.97 -10.45 -4.55
CA SER A 158 -33.18 -11.26 -4.35
C SER A 158 -34.40 -10.67 -5.05
N GLN A 159 -34.64 -9.37 -4.93
CA GLN A 159 -35.76 -8.68 -5.57
C GLN A 159 -35.73 -8.75 -7.09
N ARG A 160 -34.53 -8.72 -7.68
CA ARG A 160 -34.34 -8.86 -9.13
C ARG A 160 -34.18 -10.31 -9.58
N ASN A 161 -34.30 -11.26 -8.67
CA ASN A 161 -34.17 -12.70 -8.92
C ASN A 161 -32.90 -13.03 -9.72
N LEU A 162 -31.76 -12.41 -9.32
CA LEU A 162 -30.48 -12.60 -10.01
C LEU A 162 -30.06 -14.07 -9.97
N LYS A 163 -29.48 -14.55 -11.09
CA LYS A 163 -29.01 -15.93 -11.24
C LYS A 163 -27.63 -15.95 -11.93
N GLY A 164 -26.98 -17.08 -11.94
CA GLY A 164 -25.73 -17.32 -12.67
C GLY A 164 -24.61 -16.37 -12.26
N GLN A 165 -23.91 -15.77 -13.22
CA GLN A 165 -22.74 -14.93 -12.99
C GLN A 165 -23.09 -13.62 -12.24
N ALA A 166 -24.24 -13.01 -12.55
CA ALA A 166 -24.68 -11.78 -11.88
C ALA A 166 -24.86 -11.98 -10.36
N LEU A 167 -25.48 -13.08 -9.93
CA LEU A 167 -25.60 -13.41 -8.52
C LEU A 167 -24.24 -13.68 -7.88
N LYS A 168 -23.34 -14.40 -8.57
CA LYS A 168 -21.97 -14.67 -8.08
C LYS A 168 -21.19 -13.38 -7.86
N ASP A 169 -21.28 -12.41 -8.76
CA ASP A 169 -20.56 -11.14 -8.67
C ASP A 169 -21.03 -10.29 -7.49
N VAL A 170 -22.35 -10.20 -7.27
CA VAL A 170 -22.90 -9.52 -6.08
C VAL A 170 -22.53 -10.26 -4.79
N THR A 171 -22.63 -11.59 -4.77
CA THR A 171 -22.26 -12.39 -3.61
C THR A 171 -20.77 -12.22 -3.28
N LYS A 172 -19.91 -12.24 -4.29
CA LYS A 172 -18.46 -12.00 -4.11
C LYS A 172 -18.19 -10.63 -3.50
N THR A 173 -18.90 -9.60 -3.95
CA THR A 173 -18.78 -8.24 -3.39
C THR A 173 -19.23 -8.20 -1.92
N CYS A 174 -20.38 -8.77 -1.60
CA CYS A 174 -20.88 -8.83 -0.22
C CYS A 174 -19.93 -9.59 0.70
N ASN A 175 -19.45 -10.76 0.29
CA ASN A 175 -18.53 -11.58 1.08
C ASN A 175 -17.17 -10.87 1.28
N TYR A 176 -16.71 -10.13 0.27
CA TYR A 176 -15.48 -9.33 0.39
C TYR A 176 -15.65 -8.23 1.46
N PHE A 177 -16.75 -7.51 1.45
CA PHE A 177 -17.03 -6.49 2.47
C PHE A 177 -17.21 -7.08 3.86
N GLU A 178 -17.92 -8.20 4.00
CA GLU A 178 -18.08 -8.87 5.30
C GLU A 178 -16.74 -9.30 5.91
N LYS A 179 -15.89 -9.94 5.12
CA LYS A 179 -14.57 -10.39 5.58
C LYS A 179 -13.66 -9.24 6.03
N ASN A 180 -13.86 -8.06 5.47
CA ASN A 180 -13.02 -6.91 5.74
C ASN A 180 -13.73 -5.80 6.53
N ALA A 181 -14.91 -6.07 7.10
CA ALA A 181 -15.74 -5.05 7.74
C ALA A 181 -15.01 -4.28 8.86
N GLU A 182 -14.19 -4.96 9.64
CA GLU A 182 -13.37 -4.34 10.71
C GLU A 182 -12.33 -3.36 10.18
N ARG A 183 -11.85 -3.56 8.93
CA ARG A 183 -10.91 -2.69 8.24
C ARG A 183 -11.59 -1.61 7.39
N MET A 184 -12.92 -1.47 7.51
CA MET A 184 -13.75 -0.54 6.73
C MET A 184 -14.48 0.49 7.61
N ARG A 185 -13.94 0.82 8.78
CA ARG A 185 -14.47 1.86 9.69
C ARG A 185 -14.02 3.25 9.22
N TYR A 186 -14.38 3.62 8.00
CA TYR A 186 -13.86 4.82 7.37
C TYR A 186 -14.29 6.13 8.06
N ASP A 187 -15.44 6.16 8.69
CA ASP A 187 -15.91 7.29 9.50
C ASP A 187 -14.95 7.56 10.68
N ASP A 188 -14.50 6.51 11.38
CA ASP A 188 -13.50 6.62 12.45
C ASP A 188 -12.14 7.05 11.89
N TYR A 189 -11.68 6.42 10.80
CA TYR A 189 -10.39 6.74 10.20
C TYR A 189 -10.31 8.17 9.68
N LEU A 190 -11.39 8.68 9.10
CA LEU A 190 -11.47 10.05 8.64
C LEU A 190 -11.49 11.05 9.80
N ARG A 191 -12.17 10.71 10.90
CA ARG A 191 -12.19 11.52 12.12
C ARG A 191 -10.81 11.58 12.77
N ALA A 192 -10.06 10.48 12.75
CA ALA A 192 -8.69 10.40 13.24
C ALA A 192 -7.65 11.01 12.27
N GLY A 193 -8.05 11.34 11.04
CA GLY A 193 -7.15 11.90 10.02
C GLY A 193 -6.27 10.88 9.32
N TYR A 194 -6.59 9.59 9.41
CA TYR A 194 -5.80 8.53 8.77
C TYR A 194 -5.97 8.49 7.25
N PRO A 195 -4.93 8.06 6.50
CA PRO A 195 -5.05 7.84 5.07
C PRO A 195 -5.95 6.62 4.79
N ILE A 196 -6.85 6.72 3.81
CA ILE A 196 -7.75 5.62 3.43
C ILE A 196 -7.56 5.13 1.99
N ALA A 197 -6.59 5.68 1.28
CA ALA A 197 -6.35 5.37 -0.13
C ALA A 197 -4.86 5.25 -0.44
N SER A 198 -4.47 4.19 -1.14
CA SER A 198 -3.09 3.87 -1.52
C SER A 198 -2.59 4.57 -2.79
N GLY A 199 -3.18 5.70 -3.19
CA GLY A 199 -2.81 6.41 -4.43
C GLY A 199 -1.31 6.74 -4.57
N VAL A 200 -0.58 6.81 -3.46
CA VAL A 200 0.89 6.95 -3.45
C VAL A 200 1.56 5.67 -3.95
N ILE A 201 1.02 4.49 -3.62
CA ILE A 201 1.54 3.18 -4.04
C ILE A 201 1.29 2.96 -5.54
N GLU A 202 0.11 3.31 -6.05
CA GLU A 202 -0.18 3.23 -7.49
C GLU A 202 0.78 4.10 -8.31
N GLY A 203 1.04 5.33 -7.84
CA GLY A 203 2.05 6.22 -8.42
C GLY A 203 3.46 5.62 -8.37
N ALA A 204 3.82 5.00 -7.24
CA ALA A 204 5.09 4.32 -7.07
C ALA A 204 5.24 3.12 -8.01
N CYS A 205 4.22 2.26 -8.13
CA CYS A 205 4.22 1.14 -9.07
C CYS A 205 4.47 1.62 -10.50
N ARG A 206 3.86 2.72 -10.92
CA ARG A 206 4.13 3.30 -12.24
C ARG A 206 5.57 3.76 -12.37
N HIS A 207 6.02 4.63 -11.47
CA HIS A 207 7.33 5.29 -11.60
C HIS A 207 8.50 4.37 -11.25
N VAL A 208 8.38 3.48 -10.27
CA VAL A 208 9.47 2.59 -9.85
C VAL A 208 9.58 1.38 -10.78
N ILE A 209 8.45 0.82 -11.24
CA ILE A 209 8.43 -0.42 -12.01
C ILE A 209 8.13 -0.16 -13.48
N LYS A 210 6.90 0.30 -13.82
CA LYS A 210 6.36 0.29 -15.19
C LYS A 210 7.15 1.16 -16.15
N ASP A 211 7.49 2.38 -15.77
CA ASP A 211 8.20 3.33 -16.62
C ASP A 211 9.57 2.81 -17.11
N ARG A 212 10.13 1.79 -16.47
CA ARG A 212 11.44 1.26 -16.84
C ARG A 212 11.47 -0.22 -17.13
N MET A 213 10.61 -1.02 -16.52
CA MET A 213 10.70 -2.48 -16.57
C MET A 213 9.65 -3.13 -17.46
N GLU A 214 8.58 -2.41 -17.81
CA GLU A 214 7.51 -2.92 -18.68
C GLU A 214 7.55 -2.35 -20.11
N GLN A 215 8.66 -1.72 -20.52
CA GLN A 215 8.78 -1.24 -21.91
C GLN A 215 9.02 -2.39 -22.88
N GLY A 216 8.46 -2.30 -24.07
CA GLY A 216 8.49 -3.37 -25.07
C GLY A 216 9.93 -3.83 -25.40
N GLY A 217 10.11 -5.14 -25.48
CA GLY A 217 11.38 -5.79 -25.84
C GLY A 217 12.40 -5.94 -24.73
N MET A 218 12.16 -5.42 -23.52
CA MET A 218 13.09 -5.58 -22.40
C MET A 218 13.06 -7.01 -21.85
N ARG A 219 14.25 -7.56 -21.64
CA ARG A 219 14.47 -8.84 -20.97
C ARG A 219 15.37 -8.60 -19.77
N TRP A 220 14.97 -9.12 -18.62
CA TRP A 220 15.68 -8.95 -17.37
C TRP A 220 16.10 -10.30 -16.80
N THR A 221 17.33 -10.38 -16.32
CA THR A 221 17.66 -11.43 -15.33
C THR A 221 17.09 -10.99 -13.98
N LEU A 222 16.83 -11.93 -13.08
CA LEU A 222 16.32 -11.63 -11.75
C LEU A 222 17.24 -10.64 -11.01
N ALA A 223 18.55 -10.90 -11.01
CA ALA A 223 19.55 -10.03 -10.40
C ALA A 223 19.57 -8.63 -11.01
N GLY A 224 19.49 -8.51 -12.35
CA GLY A 224 19.43 -7.21 -13.03
C GLY A 224 18.15 -6.44 -12.72
N ALA A 225 17.02 -7.13 -12.63
CA ALA A 225 15.74 -6.55 -12.25
C ALA A 225 15.75 -6.05 -10.80
N GLU A 226 16.29 -6.83 -9.86
CA GLU A 226 16.43 -6.41 -8.45
C GLU A 226 17.37 -5.20 -8.30
N ALA A 227 18.51 -5.21 -8.99
CA ALA A 227 19.43 -4.07 -8.98
C ALA A 227 18.75 -2.80 -9.50
N MET A 228 17.97 -2.90 -10.58
CA MET A 228 17.21 -1.77 -11.13
C MET A 228 16.13 -1.29 -10.16
N LEU A 229 15.37 -2.18 -9.53
CA LEU A 229 14.39 -1.82 -8.50
C LEU A 229 15.04 -1.10 -7.32
N ASN A 230 16.19 -1.58 -6.86
CA ASN A 230 16.93 -0.97 -5.75
C ASN A 230 17.32 0.48 -6.07
N VAL A 231 17.93 0.72 -7.23
CA VAL A 231 18.34 2.08 -7.65
C VAL A 231 17.12 3.00 -7.80
N ARG A 232 16.04 2.52 -8.43
CA ARG A 232 14.82 3.32 -8.59
C ARG A 232 14.11 3.60 -7.27
N SER A 233 14.15 2.65 -6.33
CA SER A 233 13.63 2.83 -4.98
C SER A 233 14.39 3.93 -4.22
N VAL A 234 15.72 3.97 -4.32
CA VAL A 234 16.56 5.03 -3.75
C VAL A 234 16.18 6.40 -4.35
N CYS A 235 16.08 6.49 -5.68
CA CYS A 235 15.67 7.72 -6.36
C CYS A 235 14.28 8.19 -5.93
N ALA A 236 13.29 7.28 -5.93
CA ALA A 236 11.90 7.60 -5.56
C ALA A 236 11.76 7.99 -4.07
N SER A 237 12.63 7.46 -3.21
CA SER A 237 12.70 7.78 -1.79
C SER A 237 13.44 9.08 -1.47
N SER A 238 14.00 9.77 -2.48
CA SER A 238 14.90 10.93 -2.30
C SER A 238 16.08 10.61 -1.37
N ALA A 239 16.59 9.37 -1.41
CA ALA A 239 17.65 8.85 -0.54
C ALA A 239 19.00 8.73 -1.28
N TRP A 240 19.21 9.54 -2.31
CA TRP A 240 20.39 9.44 -3.16
C TRP A 240 21.68 9.80 -2.43
N ASP A 241 21.66 10.83 -1.59
CA ASP A 241 22.82 11.28 -0.83
C ASP A 241 23.18 10.25 0.28
N GLU A 242 22.19 9.68 0.96
CA GLU A 242 22.37 8.60 1.94
C GLU A 242 23.04 7.38 1.26
N PHE A 243 22.51 7.00 0.09
CA PHE A 243 23.05 5.90 -0.71
C PHE A 243 24.49 6.18 -1.17
N GLY A 244 24.77 7.40 -1.62
CA GLY A 244 26.10 7.84 -2.04
C GLY A 244 27.11 7.72 -0.90
N SER A 245 26.77 8.21 0.28
CA SER A 245 27.59 8.15 1.48
C SER A 245 27.85 6.71 1.93
N TRP A 246 26.80 5.88 1.96
CA TRP A 246 26.92 4.45 2.25
C TRP A 246 27.83 3.75 1.25
N ARG A 247 27.61 3.95 -0.06
CA ARG A 247 28.42 3.34 -1.11
C ARG A 247 29.89 3.76 -1.03
N GLN A 248 30.16 5.03 -0.69
CA GLN A 248 31.52 5.51 -0.49
C GLN A 248 32.18 4.83 0.71
N ALA A 249 31.47 4.72 1.83
CA ALA A 249 31.96 4.01 3.02
C ALA A 249 32.28 2.54 2.74
N GLU A 250 31.41 1.85 2.01
CA GLU A 250 31.62 0.45 1.58
C GLU A 250 32.79 0.28 0.59
N ALA A 251 32.91 1.21 -0.36
CA ALA A 251 33.94 1.12 -1.39
C ALA A 251 35.34 1.49 -0.88
N THR A 252 35.41 2.43 0.08
CA THR A 252 36.72 2.98 0.55
C THR A 252 37.65 1.91 1.10
N PRO A 253 37.28 0.96 1.95
CA PRO A 253 38.20 -0.08 2.43
C PRO A 253 38.67 -1.02 1.31
N ARG A 254 37.85 -1.24 0.28
CA ARG A 254 38.18 -2.11 -0.87
C ARG A 254 39.15 -1.44 -1.85
N VAL A 255 38.96 -0.15 -2.08
CA VAL A 255 39.78 0.63 -3.03
C VAL A 255 41.07 1.15 -2.36
N HIS A 256 41.01 1.44 -1.08
CA HIS A 256 42.10 1.99 -0.29
C HIS A 256 42.35 1.18 0.98
N PRO A 257 42.74 -0.10 0.89
CA PRO A 257 42.89 -0.99 2.05
C PRO A 257 44.00 -0.51 3.02
N HIS A 258 44.89 0.39 2.59
CA HIS A 258 45.96 0.93 3.42
C HIS A 258 45.68 2.36 3.90
N ARG A 259 44.48 2.88 3.74
CA ARG A 259 44.16 4.27 4.13
C ARG A 259 44.44 4.55 5.59
N GLU A 260 44.18 3.56 6.48
CA GLU A 260 44.46 3.69 7.91
C GLU A 260 45.96 3.86 8.21
N LEU A 261 46.84 3.25 7.40
CA LEU A 261 48.30 3.35 7.57
C LEU A 261 48.86 4.73 7.20
N VAL A 262 48.10 5.54 6.48
CA VAL A 262 48.53 6.88 6.02
C VAL A 262 47.77 8.02 6.70
N GLN A 263 46.83 7.72 7.60
CA GLN A 263 46.06 8.75 8.34
C GLN A 263 46.96 9.68 9.17
N ASP A 264 48.08 9.17 9.68
CA ASP A 264 49.04 9.95 10.48
C ASP A 264 50.19 10.49 9.65
N TYR A 265 50.15 10.38 8.32
CA TYR A 265 51.27 10.89 7.48
C TYR A 265 51.18 12.41 7.31
N PRO A 266 52.21 13.19 7.67
CA PRO A 266 52.15 14.66 7.75
C PRO A 266 51.79 15.40 6.46
N GLY A 267 51.75 14.72 5.32
CA GLY A 267 51.42 15.28 3.99
C GLY A 267 49.98 15.02 3.55
N PHE A 268 49.18 14.19 4.26
CA PHE A 268 47.81 13.92 3.91
C PHE A 268 46.86 14.65 4.88
N LYS A 269 46.49 15.87 4.53
CA LYS A 269 45.28 16.50 5.10
C LYS A 269 44.10 16.15 4.20
N ALA A 270 43.11 15.43 4.78
CA ALA A 270 41.83 15.15 4.13
C ALA A 270 41.04 16.44 3.90
#